data_89c284f4926e3b386cf8211afaf2e030
#
_entry.id   89c284f4926e3b386cf8211afaf2e030
#
_cell.length_a   1.000
_cell.length_b   1.000
_cell.length_c   1.000
_cell.angle_alpha   90.00
_cell.angle_beta   90.00
_cell.angle_gamma   90.00
#
_symmetry.space_group_name_H-M   'P 1'
#
loop_
_entity.id
_entity.type
_entity.pdbx_description
1 polymer ?
#
loop_
_entity_poly.entity_id
_entity_poly.type
_entity_poly.pdbx_seq_one_letter_code
_entity_poly.pdbx_strand_id
1 'polypeptide(L)'
;DNYQTLCQKTVPPYSEYTLVRNMQTAMRGGNLVDKYVEGYTYINLRSGWILSNNGMYRLADAANRDEVAHLLSEWAEQHAAMMWVNRTDQPTPALADTPLNTVDLTGELLVLRSSSYRTGSYAVLIVKLDLSPLYEMTESWQTGGYSIAARDFTGKTVLSTSAALTALLDADTPADGGCVLGGWRLNSGKMGVNGLTYYAALPQRTLAATAGMVILIAFVLAGGLVAVLLICRRSTSVLYAPVDDLMHAASGVFGQPGSDEEEFAYLAAGVKQVARDKQAMQSL
;
A
#
# COMPACT_ATOMS: atom_id res chain seq x y z
N ASP A 1 -30.01 24.63 -13.47
CA ASP A 1 -30.49 25.82 -14.16
C ASP A 1 -29.61 27.06 -13.97
N ASN A 2 -29.16 27.38 -12.75
CA ASN A 2 -28.29 28.53 -12.45
C ASN A 2 -26.95 28.47 -13.20
N TYR A 3 -26.38 27.29 -13.33
CA TYR A 3 -25.15 27.03 -14.06
C TYR A 3 -25.26 27.32 -15.57
N GLN A 4 -26.39 26.94 -16.18
CA GLN A 4 -26.65 27.18 -17.61
C GLN A 4 -26.85 28.67 -17.90
N THR A 5 -27.43 29.39 -16.96
CA THR A 5 -27.67 30.84 -17.11
C THR A 5 -26.35 31.62 -17.09
N LEU A 6 -25.43 31.27 -16.21
CA LEU A 6 -24.06 31.87 -16.17
C LEU A 6 -23.25 31.55 -17.44
N CYS A 7 -23.44 30.36 -18.02
CA CYS A 7 -22.73 29.99 -19.24
C CYS A 7 -23.22 30.73 -20.49
N GLN A 8 -24.44 31.28 -20.50
CA GLN A 8 -25.07 31.82 -21.69
C GLN A 8 -25.05 33.36 -21.78
N LYS A 9 -24.91 34.06 -20.67
CA LYS A 9 -25.02 35.52 -20.62
C LYS A 9 -23.70 36.22 -20.37
N THR A 10 -23.50 37.37 -21.00
CA THR A 10 -22.58 38.42 -20.54
C THR A 10 -23.20 39.09 -19.32
N VAL A 11 -23.02 38.47 -18.15
CA VAL A 11 -23.67 38.94 -16.93
C VAL A 11 -22.84 40.07 -16.32
N PRO A 12 -23.44 41.23 -16.03
CA PRO A 12 -22.81 42.22 -15.16
C PRO A 12 -22.64 41.64 -13.76
N PRO A 13 -21.47 41.69 -13.14
CA PRO A 13 -21.19 41.03 -11.85
C PRO A 13 -22.17 41.37 -10.71
N TYR A 14 -22.77 42.56 -10.75
CA TYR A 14 -23.64 43.03 -9.70
C TYR A 14 -25.09 42.50 -9.76
N SER A 15 -25.64 42.20 -10.92
CA SER A 15 -27.05 41.80 -11.04
C SER A 15 -27.30 40.33 -10.70
N GLU A 16 -26.27 39.51 -10.60
CA GLU A 16 -26.37 38.07 -10.37
C GLU A 16 -25.45 37.56 -9.23
N TYR A 17 -25.16 38.42 -8.27
CA TYR A 17 -24.39 38.07 -7.08
C TYR A 17 -24.96 36.84 -6.36
N THR A 18 -26.29 36.74 -6.27
CA THR A 18 -26.96 35.60 -5.67
C THR A 18 -26.67 34.29 -6.45
N LEU A 19 -26.62 34.37 -7.77
CA LEU A 19 -26.34 33.23 -8.64
C LEU A 19 -24.88 32.75 -8.45
N VAL A 20 -23.94 33.68 -8.44
CA VAL A 20 -22.52 33.39 -8.17
C VAL A 20 -22.34 32.77 -6.79
N ARG A 21 -22.97 33.35 -5.76
CA ARG A 21 -22.93 32.85 -4.39
C ARG A 21 -23.52 31.44 -4.28
N ASN A 22 -24.64 31.18 -4.92
CA ASN A 22 -25.29 29.87 -4.93
C ASN A 22 -24.39 28.82 -5.60
N MET A 23 -23.71 29.18 -6.69
CA MET A 23 -22.75 28.28 -7.34
C MET A 23 -21.54 28.02 -6.44
N GLN A 24 -20.96 29.04 -5.83
CA GLN A 24 -19.85 28.88 -4.89
C GLN A 24 -20.24 27.98 -3.71
N THR A 25 -21.45 28.16 -3.19
CA THR A 25 -22.00 27.32 -2.10
C THR A 25 -22.22 25.88 -2.57
N ALA A 26 -22.74 25.67 -3.79
CA ALA A 26 -22.94 24.35 -4.35
C ALA A 26 -21.63 23.61 -4.60
N MET A 27 -20.58 24.34 -4.99
CA MET A 27 -19.24 23.77 -5.21
C MET A 27 -18.52 23.46 -3.90
N ARG A 28 -18.82 24.14 -2.79
CA ARG A 28 -18.28 23.88 -1.44
C ARG A 28 -19.06 22.83 -0.65
N GLY A 29 -20.25 22.47 -1.09
CA GLY A 29 -21.27 21.78 -0.27
C GLY A 29 -21.16 20.26 -0.18
N GLY A 30 -19.99 19.66 -0.28
CA GLY A 30 -19.83 18.22 -0.13
C GLY A 30 -18.75 17.85 0.88
N ASN A 31 -19.12 17.33 2.05
CA ASN A 31 -18.18 16.92 3.13
C ASN A 31 -17.02 16.01 2.67
N LEU A 32 -17.19 15.25 1.60
CA LEU A 32 -16.12 14.43 1.02
C LEU A 32 -15.18 15.25 0.12
N VAL A 33 -15.72 16.28 -0.54
CA VAL A 33 -14.96 17.16 -1.44
C VAL A 33 -14.08 18.09 -0.64
N ASP A 34 -14.58 18.62 0.47
CA ASP A 34 -13.86 19.58 1.32
C ASP A 34 -12.55 19.02 1.92
N LYS A 35 -12.46 17.70 2.06
CA LYS A 35 -11.26 17.05 2.61
C LYS A 35 -10.10 16.95 1.61
N TYR A 36 -10.39 16.86 0.31
CA TYR A 36 -9.41 16.61 -0.74
C TYR A 36 -9.30 17.75 -1.76
N VAL A 37 -10.13 18.78 -1.63
CA VAL A 37 -10.17 19.92 -2.54
C VAL A 37 -9.84 21.19 -1.79
N GLU A 38 -8.68 21.74 -2.09
CA GLU A 38 -8.21 23.02 -1.55
C GLU A 38 -8.91 24.21 -2.23
N GLY A 39 -9.14 24.09 -3.54
CA GLY A 39 -9.75 25.13 -4.31
C GLY A 39 -10.27 24.66 -5.66
N TYR A 40 -11.06 25.53 -6.28
CA TYR A 40 -11.55 25.28 -7.64
C TYR A 40 -11.57 26.56 -8.46
N THR A 41 -11.40 26.40 -9.76
CA THR A 41 -11.57 27.45 -10.76
C THR A 41 -12.34 26.91 -11.94
N TYR A 42 -13.49 27.52 -12.19
CA TYR A 42 -14.33 27.22 -13.32
C TYR A 42 -14.12 28.27 -14.40
N ILE A 43 -13.79 27.86 -15.62
CA ILE A 43 -13.54 28.72 -16.76
C ILE A 43 -14.56 28.40 -17.87
N ASN A 44 -15.38 29.37 -18.19
CA ASN A 44 -16.27 29.25 -19.35
C ASN A 44 -15.51 29.73 -20.60
N LEU A 45 -15.15 28.80 -21.48
CA LEU A 45 -14.36 29.11 -22.69
C LEU A 45 -15.11 29.96 -23.72
N ARG A 46 -16.44 29.94 -23.68
CA ARG A 46 -17.24 30.71 -24.63
C ARG A 46 -17.43 32.17 -24.21
N SER A 47 -17.73 32.40 -22.94
CA SER A 47 -17.98 33.75 -22.41
C SER A 47 -16.70 34.40 -21.85
N GLY A 48 -15.66 33.62 -21.65
CA GLY A 48 -14.41 34.07 -21.02
C GLY A 48 -14.54 34.39 -19.52
N TRP A 49 -15.60 33.93 -18.85
CA TRP A 49 -15.76 34.14 -17.41
C TRP A 49 -15.03 33.06 -16.61
N ILE A 50 -14.35 33.52 -15.58
CA ILE A 50 -13.75 32.69 -14.53
C ILE A 50 -14.55 32.86 -13.26
N LEU A 51 -14.88 31.73 -12.61
CA LEU A 51 -15.43 31.64 -11.28
C LEU A 51 -14.47 30.82 -10.41
N SER A 52 -13.94 31.42 -9.35
CA SER A 52 -13.00 30.78 -8.43
C SER A 52 -13.45 30.96 -6.99
N ASN A 53 -12.70 30.37 -6.04
CA ASN A 53 -12.88 30.64 -4.63
C ASN A 53 -12.75 32.14 -4.30
N ASN A 54 -11.94 32.88 -5.05
CA ASN A 54 -11.62 34.28 -4.80
C ASN A 54 -12.62 35.24 -5.46
N GLY A 55 -13.50 34.76 -6.31
CA GLY A 55 -14.50 35.59 -6.96
C GLY A 55 -14.75 35.27 -8.41
N MET A 56 -15.33 36.24 -9.11
CA MET A 56 -15.68 36.13 -10.52
C MET A 56 -15.06 37.28 -11.30
N TYR A 57 -14.36 36.94 -12.39
CA TYR A 57 -13.69 37.92 -13.27
C TYR A 57 -13.55 37.35 -14.69
N ARG A 58 -13.09 38.17 -15.62
CA ARG A 58 -12.86 37.72 -16.99
C ARG A 58 -11.48 37.10 -17.15
N LEU A 59 -11.37 36.10 -18.01
CA LEU A 59 -10.07 35.52 -18.37
C LEU A 59 -9.10 36.57 -18.93
N ALA A 60 -9.64 37.53 -19.68
CA ALA A 60 -8.83 38.64 -20.21
C ALA A 60 -8.23 39.53 -19.10
N ASP A 61 -8.90 39.59 -17.94
CA ASP A 61 -8.48 40.42 -16.79
C ASP A 61 -7.66 39.61 -15.78
N ALA A 62 -7.45 38.31 -16.00
CA ALA A 62 -6.66 37.48 -15.10
C ALA A 62 -5.20 37.93 -15.09
N ALA A 63 -4.61 38.09 -13.90
CA ALA A 63 -3.23 38.52 -13.72
C ALA A 63 -2.20 37.56 -14.35
N ASN A 64 -2.52 36.25 -14.33
CA ASN A 64 -1.70 35.19 -14.92
C ASN A 64 -2.38 34.57 -16.16
N ARG A 65 -3.02 35.41 -16.98
CA ARG A 65 -3.77 35.00 -18.18
C ARG A 65 -2.98 34.07 -19.11
N ASP A 66 -1.71 34.38 -19.32
CA ASP A 66 -0.86 33.64 -20.28
C ASP A 66 -0.54 32.23 -19.78
N GLU A 67 -0.35 32.03 -18.46
CA GLU A 67 -0.16 30.72 -17.85
C GLU A 67 -1.45 29.88 -17.95
N VAL A 68 -2.61 30.53 -17.71
CA VAL A 68 -3.91 29.86 -17.85
C VAL A 68 -4.12 29.45 -19.31
N ALA A 69 -3.80 30.33 -20.26
CA ALA A 69 -3.92 30.02 -21.69
C ALA A 69 -3.01 28.86 -22.10
N HIS A 70 -1.80 28.80 -21.58
CA HIS A 70 -0.87 27.70 -21.82
C HIS A 70 -1.43 26.38 -21.29
N LEU A 71 -1.89 26.34 -20.04
CA LEU A 71 -2.53 25.15 -19.45
C LEU A 71 -3.75 24.68 -20.26
N LEU A 72 -4.57 25.61 -20.72
CA LEU A 72 -5.75 25.30 -21.54
C LEU A 72 -5.36 24.75 -22.92
N SER A 73 -4.27 25.22 -23.51
CA SER A 73 -3.76 24.70 -24.79
C SER A 73 -3.21 23.29 -24.64
N GLU A 74 -2.39 23.03 -23.60
CA GLU A 74 -1.91 21.68 -23.29
C GLU A 74 -3.05 20.70 -23.08
N TRP A 75 -4.06 21.12 -22.32
CA TRP A 75 -5.24 20.30 -22.09
C TRP A 75 -6.04 20.03 -23.39
N ALA A 76 -6.18 21.03 -24.26
CA ALA A 76 -6.88 20.90 -25.54
C ALA A 76 -6.18 19.94 -26.50
N GLU A 77 -4.86 19.96 -26.53
CA GLU A 77 -4.01 19.09 -27.37
C GLU A 77 -4.14 17.62 -26.95
N GLN A 78 -4.29 17.34 -25.65
CA GLN A 78 -4.42 15.99 -25.14
C GLN A 78 -5.78 15.33 -25.43
N HIS A 79 -6.79 16.09 -25.83
CA HIS A 79 -8.16 15.64 -26.12
C HIS A 79 -8.79 14.82 -24.98
N ALA A 80 -8.23 14.91 -23.78
CA ALA A 80 -8.66 14.16 -22.61
C ALA A 80 -9.86 14.82 -21.91
N ALA A 81 -10.74 14.01 -21.35
CA ALA A 81 -11.83 14.51 -20.49
C ALA A 81 -11.28 15.02 -19.15
N MET A 82 -10.13 14.52 -18.75
CA MET A 82 -9.44 14.81 -17.49
C MET A 82 -7.93 14.80 -17.70
N MET A 83 -7.25 15.77 -17.10
CA MET A 83 -5.79 15.88 -17.10
C MET A 83 -5.31 16.16 -15.68
N TRP A 84 -4.30 15.43 -15.25
CA TRP A 84 -3.58 15.70 -14.02
C TRP A 84 -2.37 16.58 -14.31
N VAL A 85 -2.17 17.59 -13.47
CA VAL A 85 -1.03 18.52 -13.59
C VAL A 85 -0.40 18.66 -12.22
N ASN A 86 0.86 18.27 -12.11
CA ASN A 86 1.65 18.47 -10.91
C ASN A 86 2.54 19.70 -11.07
N ARG A 87 2.35 20.69 -10.21
CA ARG A 87 3.13 21.92 -10.11
C ARG A 87 3.57 22.22 -8.67
N THR A 88 3.82 21.16 -7.91
CA THR A 88 4.27 21.28 -6.51
C THR A 88 5.66 21.89 -6.37
N ASP A 89 6.46 21.88 -7.43
CA ASP A 89 7.77 22.51 -7.54
C ASP A 89 7.70 24.03 -7.70
N GLN A 90 6.54 24.57 -8.06
CA GLN A 90 6.34 26.00 -8.16
C GLN A 90 6.07 26.61 -6.78
N PRO A 91 6.79 27.68 -6.40
CA PRO A 91 6.53 28.32 -5.11
C PRO A 91 5.11 28.90 -5.11
N THR A 92 4.35 28.57 -4.06
CA THR A 92 3.06 29.20 -3.84
C THR A 92 3.27 30.68 -3.57
N PRO A 93 2.75 31.58 -4.40
CA PRO A 93 2.93 33.01 -4.19
C PRO A 93 2.31 33.43 -2.85
N ALA A 94 2.97 34.33 -2.15
CA ALA A 94 2.44 34.82 -0.88
C ALA A 94 1.07 35.48 -1.10
N LEU A 95 0.09 35.16 -0.27
CA LEU A 95 -1.29 35.62 -0.43
C LEU A 95 -1.41 37.15 -0.45
N ALA A 96 -0.50 37.84 0.26
CA ALA A 96 -0.45 39.30 0.32
C ALA A 96 -0.02 39.96 -0.99
N ASP A 97 0.74 39.26 -1.80
CA ASP A 97 1.32 39.79 -3.06
C ASP A 97 0.56 39.33 -4.29
N THR A 98 -0.44 38.45 -4.12
CA THR A 98 -1.17 37.87 -5.23
C THR A 98 -2.42 38.69 -5.54
N PRO A 99 -2.59 39.22 -6.75
CA PRO A 99 -3.81 39.91 -7.14
C PRO A 99 -5.03 39.00 -7.02
N LEU A 100 -6.15 39.52 -6.58
CA LEU A 100 -7.41 38.77 -6.39
C LEU A 100 -7.95 38.07 -7.64
N ASN A 101 -7.53 38.56 -8.82
CA ASN A 101 -7.87 38.00 -10.11
C ASN A 101 -6.81 37.02 -10.66
N THR A 102 -6.01 36.43 -9.80
CA THR A 102 -5.06 35.39 -10.17
C THR A 102 -5.73 34.01 -10.05
N VAL A 103 -5.56 33.19 -11.07
CA VAL A 103 -5.94 31.77 -11.02
C VAL A 103 -4.82 31.01 -10.30
N ASP A 104 -5.14 30.32 -9.22
CA ASP A 104 -4.15 29.50 -8.53
C ASP A 104 -3.90 28.22 -9.35
N LEU A 105 -2.69 28.14 -9.91
CA LEU A 105 -2.22 27.01 -10.72
C LEU A 105 -1.09 26.25 -10.04
N THR A 106 -0.87 26.45 -8.73
CA THR A 106 0.18 25.78 -7.95
C THR A 106 -0.31 24.49 -7.34
N GLY A 107 0.59 23.55 -7.05
CA GLY A 107 0.25 22.30 -6.39
C GLY A 107 -0.25 21.21 -7.34
N GLU A 108 -1.08 20.33 -6.83
CA GLU A 108 -1.67 19.24 -7.59
C GLU A 108 -3.02 19.67 -8.17
N LEU A 109 -3.11 19.67 -9.49
CA LEU A 109 -4.29 20.13 -10.20
C LEU A 109 -4.94 19.01 -10.99
N LEU A 110 -6.27 18.99 -10.97
CA LEU A 110 -7.09 18.15 -11.81
C LEU A 110 -7.89 19.05 -12.77
N VAL A 111 -7.62 18.94 -14.05
CA VAL A 111 -8.31 19.71 -15.09
C VAL A 111 -9.37 18.83 -15.73
N LEU A 112 -10.62 19.25 -15.59
CA LEU A 112 -11.78 18.48 -16.03
C LEU A 112 -12.51 19.21 -17.15
N ARG A 113 -12.95 18.47 -18.16
CA ARG A 113 -13.86 18.96 -19.19
C ARG A 113 -15.28 18.95 -18.65
N SER A 114 -15.91 20.12 -18.64
CA SER A 114 -17.35 20.24 -18.41
C SER A 114 -18.05 20.57 -19.73
N SER A 115 -18.90 19.67 -20.20
CA SER A 115 -19.72 19.92 -21.40
C SER A 115 -21.18 20.03 -20.99
N SER A 116 -21.83 21.10 -21.44
CA SER A 116 -23.28 21.16 -21.35
C SER A 116 -23.91 20.53 -22.61
N TYR A 117 -24.64 19.46 -22.42
CA TYR A 117 -25.31 18.72 -23.50
C TYR A 117 -26.31 19.58 -24.28
N ARG A 118 -26.87 20.64 -23.66
CA ARG A 118 -27.88 21.50 -24.27
C ARG A 118 -27.34 22.70 -25.02
N THR A 119 -26.14 23.17 -24.71
CA THR A 119 -25.67 24.47 -25.21
C THR A 119 -24.42 24.39 -26.06
N GLY A 120 -23.80 23.20 -26.16
CA GLY A 120 -22.49 23.06 -26.84
C GLY A 120 -21.38 23.91 -26.19
N SER A 121 -21.63 24.44 -24.99
CA SER A 121 -20.67 25.28 -24.29
C SER A 121 -19.65 24.37 -23.61
N TYR A 122 -18.40 24.62 -23.89
CA TYR A 122 -17.30 23.95 -23.21
C TYR A 122 -16.84 24.83 -22.05
N ALA A 123 -16.72 24.20 -20.90
CA ALA A 123 -16.10 24.82 -19.77
C ALA A 123 -15.01 23.90 -19.23
N VAL A 124 -14.04 24.48 -18.57
CA VAL A 124 -12.99 23.76 -17.88
C VAL A 124 -13.13 24.01 -16.39
N LEU A 125 -13.08 22.95 -15.61
CA LEU A 125 -12.99 23.01 -14.17
C LEU A 125 -11.57 22.60 -13.76
N ILE A 126 -10.84 23.51 -13.14
CA ILE A 126 -9.55 23.26 -12.53
C ILE A 126 -9.81 23.06 -11.04
N VAL A 127 -9.46 21.91 -10.50
CA VAL A 127 -9.61 21.57 -9.09
C VAL A 127 -8.21 21.45 -8.50
N LYS A 128 -7.93 22.24 -7.49
CA LYS A 128 -6.71 22.12 -6.69
C LYS A 128 -6.94 21.09 -5.60
N LEU A 129 -6.10 20.08 -5.56
CA LEU A 129 -6.22 18.95 -4.66
C LEU A 129 -5.28 19.09 -3.47
N ASP A 130 -5.80 18.78 -2.28
CA ASP A 130 -5.00 18.47 -1.11
C ASP A 130 -4.86 16.95 -1.01
N LEU A 131 -3.66 16.44 -1.29
CA LEU A 131 -3.36 15.02 -1.20
C LEU A 131 -2.84 14.60 0.17
N SER A 132 -2.64 15.53 1.11
CA SER A 132 -2.16 15.23 2.46
C SER A 132 -3.01 14.16 3.16
N PRO A 133 -4.36 14.22 3.12
CA PRO A 133 -5.17 13.18 3.75
C PRO A 133 -5.04 11.81 3.10
N LEU A 134 -4.70 11.79 1.80
CA LEU A 134 -4.44 10.53 1.09
C LEU A 134 -3.09 9.94 1.50
N TYR A 135 -2.06 10.78 1.65
CA TYR A 135 -0.76 10.35 2.14
C TYR A 135 -0.84 9.83 3.57
N GLU A 136 -1.56 10.51 4.47
CA GLU A 136 -1.82 10.03 5.84
C GLU A 136 -2.49 8.65 5.85
N MET A 137 -3.49 8.45 5.00
CA MET A 137 -4.18 7.16 4.89
C MET A 137 -3.25 6.05 4.40
N THR A 138 -2.29 6.38 3.52
CA THR A 138 -1.34 5.41 2.98
C THR A 138 -0.14 5.16 3.89
N GLU A 139 0.07 5.95 4.93
CA GLU A 139 1.20 5.82 5.87
C GLU A 139 1.20 4.45 6.57
N SER A 140 0.03 3.93 6.93
CA SER A 140 -0.12 2.60 7.50
C SER A 140 0.36 1.48 6.56
N TRP A 141 0.25 1.69 5.25
CA TRP A 141 0.72 0.72 4.24
C TRP A 141 2.23 0.82 4.04
N GLN A 142 2.80 2.01 4.19
CA GLN A 142 4.25 2.21 4.15
C GLN A 142 4.95 1.49 5.30
N THR A 143 4.34 1.42 6.50
CA THR A 143 4.86 0.63 7.63
C THR A 143 4.91 -0.87 7.31
N GLY A 144 4.03 -1.36 6.43
CA GLY A 144 4.08 -2.70 5.84
C GLY A 144 5.11 -2.88 4.71
N GLY A 145 5.85 -1.82 4.37
CA GLY A 145 6.84 -1.83 3.28
C GLY A 145 6.24 -1.65 1.89
N TYR A 146 4.94 -1.37 1.78
CA TYR A 146 4.28 -1.09 0.51
C TYR A 146 4.44 0.37 0.12
N SER A 147 4.64 0.62 -1.18
CA SER A 147 4.58 1.95 -1.77
C SER A 147 3.52 1.96 -2.87
N ILE A 148 2.87 3.10 -3.02
CA ILE A 148 1.82 3.27 -4.03
C ILE A 148 2.23 4.41 -4.94
N ALA A 149 1.95 4.25 -6.22
CA ALA A 149 2.06 5.32 -7.19
C ALA A 149 0.88 5.28 -8.16
N ALA A 150 0.58 6.42 -8.77
CA ALA A 150 -0.37 6.50 -9.86
C ALA A 150 0.25 7.28 -11.02
N ARG A 151 0.03 6.78 -12.24
CA ARG A 151 0.44 7.44 -13.48
C ARG A 151 -0.79 7.83 -14.29
N ASP A 152 -0.69 8.94 -14.97
CA ASP A 152 -1.70 9.35 -15.93
C ASP A 152 -1.56 8.58 -17.26
N PHE A 153 -2.46 8.87 -18.19
CA PHE A 153 -2.44 8.25 -19.53
C PHE A 153 -1.23 8.68 -20.38
N THR A 154 -0.51 9.78 -20.01
CA THR A 154 0.73 10.22 -20.67
C THR A 154 1.93 9.45 -20.17
N GLY A 155 1.77 8.66 -19.10
CA GLY A 155 2.83 7.92 -18.45
C GLY A 155 3.60 8.75 -17.39
N LYS A 156 3.15 9.96 -17.08
CA LYS A 156 3.73 10.79 -16.01
C LYS A 156 3.22 10.32 -14.65
N THR A 157 4.10 10.22 -13.67
CA THR A 157 3.72 9.92 -12.28
C THR A 157 3.08 11.16 -11.64
N VAL A 158 1.82 11.04 -11.25
CA VAL A 158 1.02 12.12 -10.66
C VAL A 158 0.91 11.98 -9.15
N LEU A 159 1.03 10.79 -8.61
CA LEU A 159 0.98 10.49 -7.19
C LEU A 159 2.04 9.44 -6.88
N SER A 160 2.80 9.61 -5.81
CA SER A 160 3.69 8.56 -5.31
C SER A 160 3.99 8.75 -3.83
N THR A 161 4.01 7.64 -3.09
CA THR A 161 4.42 7.61 -1.68
C THR A 161 5.93 7.39 -1.50
N SER A 162 6.69 7.21 -2.60
CA SER A 162 8.13 6.95 -2.57
C SER A 162 8.84 7.61 -3.74
N ALA A 163 9.79 8.51 -3.46
CA ALA A 163 10.61 9.13 -4.49
C ALA A 163 11.40 8.11 -5.33
N ALA A 164 11.85 7.01 -4.71
CA ALA A 164 12.53 5.94 -5.43
C ALA A 164 11.61 5.22 -6.42
N LEU A 165 10.34 5.02 -6.05
CA LEU A 165 9.34 4.45 -6.94
C LEU A 165 9.00 5.40 -8.09
N THR A 166 8.89 6.70 -7.82
CA THR A 166 8.67 7.72 -8.85
C THR A 166 9.79 7.69 -9.89
N ALA A 167 11.04 7.79 -9.43
CA ALA A 167 12.20 7.77 -10.34
C ALA A 167 12.26 6.48 -11.18
N LEU A 168 11.88 5.36 -10.60
CA LEU A 168 11.83 4.08 -11.31
C LEU A 168 10.73 4.06 -12.39
N LEU A 169 9.53 4.52 -12.05
CA LEU A 169 8.41 4.55 -12.98
C LEU A 169 8.63 5.55 -14.11
N ASP A 170 9.26 6.70 -13.85
CA ASP A 170 9.56 7.72 -14.86
C ASP A 170 10.68 7.27 -15.82
N ALA A 171 11.60 6.40 -15.34
CA ALA A 171 12.69 5.86 -16.16
C ALA A 171 12.23 4.71 -17.08
N ASP A 172 11.26 3.91 -16.64
CA ASP A 172 10.82 2.72 -17.37
C ASP A 172 9.30 2.55 -17.25
N THR A 173 8.69 2.05 -18.30
CA THR A 173 7.25 1.78 -18.32
C THR A 173 7.00 0.32 -17.97
N PRO A 174 6.47 0.03 -16.77
CA PRO A 174 6.19 -1.33 -16.37
C PRO A 174 5.15 -1.98 -17.30
N ALA A 175 5.33 -3.26 -17.59
CA ALA A 175 4.31 -4.03 -18.29
C ALA A 175 3.01 -4.11 -17.46
N ASP A 176 1.87 -4.18 -18.12
CA ASP A 176 0.56 -4.35 -17.47
C ASP A 176 0.56 -5.65 -16.64
N GLY A 177 0.05 -5.57 -15.42
CA GLY A 177 0.00 -6.68 -14.48
C GLY A 177 1.17 -6.70 -13.49
N GLY A 178 1.54 -7.89 -13.01
CA GLY A 178 2.64 -8.05 -12.05
C GLY A 178 3.99 -8.12 -12.74
N CYS A 179 4.93 -7.25 -12.41
CA CYS A 179 6.31 -7.28 -12.90
C CYS A 179 7.32 -7.02 -11.78
N VAL A 180 8.59 -7.30 -12.05
CA VAL A 180 9.71 -6.94 -11.18
C VAL A 180 10.56 -5.93 -11.93
N LEU A 181 10.75 -4.75 -11.35
CA LEU A 181 11.49 -3.65 -11.93
C LEU A 181 12.37 -3.00 -10.87
N GLY A 182 13.66 -2.84 -11.15
CA GLY A 182 14.62 -2.14 -10.26
C GLY A 182 14.66 -2.65 -8.82
N GLY A 183 14.39 -3.93 -8.57
CA GLY A 183 14.32 -4.50 -7.22
C GLY A 183 12.98 -4.27 -6.51
N TRP A 184 11.95 -3.83 -7.24
CA TRP A 184 10.57 -3.72 -6.77
C TRP A 184 9.69 -4.76 -7.46
N ARG A 185 8.82 -5.38 -6.71
CA ARG A 185 7.71 -6.16 -7.25
C ARG A 185 6.52 -5.22 -7.38
N LEU A 186 6.14 -4.94 -8.63
CA LEU A 186 5.05 -4.05 -8.99
C LEU A 186 3.82 -4.87 -9.34
N ASN A 187 2.67 -4.39 -8.89
CA ASN A 187 1.38 -4.88 -9.34
C ASN A 187 0.58 -3.66 -9.84
N SER A 188 0.10 -3.69 -11.06
CA SER A 188 -0.60 -2.57 -11.68
C SER A 188 -2.07 -2.86 -11.91
N GLY A 189 -2.90 -1.82 -11.79
CA GLY A 189 -4.31 -1.85 -12.09
C GLY A 189 -4.76 -0.55 -12.75
N LYS A 190 -5.52 -0.66 -13.83
CA LYS A 190 -6.10 0.50 -14.53
C LYS A 190 -7.50 0.78 -14.01
N MET A 191 -7.74 2.02 -13.61
CA MET A 191 -9.09 2.50 -13.30
C MET A 191 -9.67 3.22 -14.50
N GLY A 192 -10.67 2.62 -15.14
CA GLY A 192 -11.26 3.15 -16.38
C GLY A 192 -11.98 4.49 -16.22
N VAL A 193 -12.35 4.87 -14.99
CA VAL A 193 -13.12 6.10 -14.74
C VAL A 193 -12.24 7.35 -14.74
N ASN A 194 -11.03 7.28 -14.22
CA ASN A 194 -10.15 8.44 -14.07
C ASN A 194 -8.91 8.40 -14.97
N GLY A 195 -8.76 7.37 -15.81
CA GLY A 195 -7.62 7.23 -16.72
C GLY A 195 -6.28 7.00 -16.03
N LEU A 196 -6.27 6.79 -14.71
CA LEU A 196 -5.05 6.55 -13.95
C LEU A 196 -4.71 5.05 -13.93
N THR A 197 -3.42 4.77 -14.01
CA THR A 197 -2.86 3.44 -13.74
C THR A 197 -2.23 3.47 -12.35
N TYR A 198 -2.73 2.63 -11.46
CA TYR A 198 -2.23 2.52 -10.09
C TYR A 198 -1.21 1.41 -9.99
N TYR A 199 -0.17 1.63 -9.20
CA TYR A 199 0.89 0.69 -8.91
C TYR A 199 0.97 0.47 -7.40
N ALA A 200 0.91 -0.79 -6.99
CA ALA A 200 1.30 -1.21 -5.66
C ALA A 200 2.69 -1.86 -5.76
N ALA A 201 3.64 -1.33 -5.03
CA ALA A 201 5.04 -1.72 -5.09
C ALA A 201 5.52 -2.26 -3.76
N LEU A 202 6.23 -3.39 -3.79
CA LEU A 202 6.90 -3.98 -2.64
C LEU A 202 8.39 -4.14 -2.96
N PRO A 203 9.31 -3.54 -2.17
CA PRO A 203 10.72 -3.70 -2.41
C PRO A 203 11.16 -5.16 -2.20
N GLN A 204 11.93 -5.68 -3.13
CA GLN A 204 12.35 -7.10 -3.12
C GLN A 204 13.21 -7.45 -1.89
N ARG A 205 13.78 -6.44 -1.21
CA ARG A 205 14.52 -6.62 0.06
C ARG A 205 13.68 -7.22 1.17
N THR A 206 12.38 -6.97 1.20
CA THR A 206 11.47 -7.56 2.20
C THR A 206 11.30 -9.05 1.98
N LEU A 207 11.35 -9.54 0.73
CA LEU A 207 11.30 -10.96 0.41
C LEU A 207 12.59 -11.68 0.85
N ALA A 208 13.76 -11.04 0.70
CA ALA A 208 15.02 -11.59 1.19
C ALA A 208 15.08 -11.62 2.72
N ALA A 209 14.58 -10.59 3.40
CA ALA A 209 14.50 -10.54 4.86
C ALA A 209 13.52 -11.60 5.42
N THR A 210 12.37 -11.80 4.79
CA THR A 210 11.42 -12.85 5.18
C THR A 210 11.97 -14.24 4.92
N ALA A 211 12.68 -14.46 3.82
CA ALA A 211 13.39 -15.71 3.55
C ALA A 211 14.47 -16.00 4.62
N GLY A 212 15.25 -14.99 5.00
CA GLY A 212 16.22 -15.09 6.09
C GLY A 212 15.58 -15.48 7.42
N MET A 213 14.44 -14.90 7.75
CA MET A 213 13.68 -15.23 8.96
C MET A 213 13.13 -16.66 8.94
N VAL A 214 12.63 -17.13 7.80
CA VAL A 214 12.17 -18.51 7.64
C VAL A 214 13.33 -19.50 7.80
N ILE A 215 14.49 -19.21 7.22
CA ILE A 215 15.70 -20.02 7.37
C ILE A 215 16.14 -20.06 8.83
N LEU A 216 16.13 -18.93 9.53
CA LEU A 216 16.48 -18.87 10.96
C LEU A 216 15.54 -19.74 11.80
N ILE A 217 14.23 -19.65 11.58
CA ILE A 217 13.23 -20.45 12.28
C ILE A 217 13.45 -21.95 11.99
N ALA A 218 13.71 -22.32 10.76
CA ALA A 218 14.01 -23.71 10.38
C ALA A 218 15.27 -24.23 11.09
N PHE A 219 16.29 -23.39 11.21
CA PHE A 219 17.54 -23.73 11.92
C PHE A 219 17.32 -23.95 13.42
N VAL A 220 16.51 -23.09 14.06
CA VAL A 220 16.15 -23.22 15.48
C VAL A 220 15.35 -24.50 15.73
N LEU A 221 14.39 -24.81 14.86
CA LEU A 221 13.58 -26.03 14.96
C LEU A 221 14.43 -27.29 14.77
N ALA A 222 15.32 -27.28 13.77
CA ALA A 222 16.23 -28.41 13.51
C ALA A 222 17.18 -28.62 14.68
N GLY A 223 17.77 -27.54 15.22
CA GLY A 223 18.65 -27.59 16.40
C GLY A 223 17.92 -28.10 17.65
N GLY A 224 16.67 -27.65 17.86
CA GLY A 224 15.84 -28.15 18.94
C GLY A 224 15.54 -29.65 18.80
N LEU A 225 15.22 -30.11 17.60
CA LEU A 225 14.98 -31.54 17.34
C LEU A 225 16.24 -32.41 17.64
N VAL A 226 17.38 -31.94 17.17
CA VAL A 226 18.69 -32.63 17.44
C VAL A 226 18.97 -32.67 18.94
N ALA A 227 18.74 -31.56 19.65
CA ALA A 227 18.95 -31.53 21.11
C ALA A 227 18.02 -32.52 21.84
N VAL A 228 16.72 -32.58 21.45
CA VAL A 228 15.79 -33.55 22.02
C VAL A 228 16.23 -34.99 21.74
N LEU A 229 16.66 -35.32 20.54
CA LEU A 229 17.17 -36.66 20.20
C LEU A 229 18.39 -37.03 20.99
N LEU A 230 19.32 -36.09 21.21
CA LEU A 230 20.52 -36.34 22.04
C LEU A 230 20.16 -36.56 23.51
N ILE A 231 19.21 -35.77 24.04
CA ILE A 231 18.72 -35.94 25.43
C ILE A 231 18.02 -37.29 25.57
N CYS A 232 17.12 -37.64 24.64
CA CYS A 232 16.46 -38.94 24.64
C CYS A 232 17.48 -40.09 24.62
N ARG A 233 18.45 -40.05 23.71
CA ARG A 233 19.50 -41.06 23.60
C ARG A 233 20.31 -41.19 24.89
N ARG A 234 20.68 -40.05 25.47
CA ARG A 234 21.42 -40.04 26.74
C ARG A 234 20.59 -40.55 27.92
N SER A 235 19.34 -40.13 28.01
CA SER A 235 18.40 -40.63 29.05
C SER A 235 18.18 -42.10 28.94
N THR A 236 17.99 -42.61 27.73
CA THR A 236 17.82 -44.03 27.46
C THR A 236 19.06 -44.79 27.89
N SER A 237 20.27 -44.38 27.54
CA SER A 237 21.49 -45.04 27.92
C SER A 237 21.69 -45.06 29.42
N VAL A 238 21.37 -43.98 30.16
CA VAL A 238 21.51 -43.90 31.63
C VAL A 238 20.44 -44.77 32.32
N LEU A 239 19.24 -44.87 31.78
CA LEU A 239 18.16 -45.70 32.35
C LEU A 239 18.37 -47.21 32.11
N TYR A 240 18.93 -47.56 30.94
CA TYR A 240 19.15 -48.95 30.59
C TYR A 240 20.49 -49.52 31.09
N ALA A 241 21.52 -48.70 31.36
CA ALA A 241 22.79 -49.18 31.88
C ALA A 241 22.65 -50.04 33.15
N PRO A 242 21.83 -49.67 34.19
CA PRO A 242 21.64 -50.50 35.34
C PRO A 242 20.92 -51.82 35.05
N VAL A 243 20.03 -51.82 34.03
CA VAL A 243 19.30 -53.01 33.57
C VAL A 243 20.27 -53.99 32.88
N ASP A 244 21.15 -53.44 32.05
CA ASP A 244 22.16 -54.19 31.33
C ASP A 244 23.16 -54.84 32.31
N ASP A 245 23.61 -54.08 33.32
CA ASP A 245 24.45 -54.60 34.41
C ASP A 245 23.78 -55.73 35.21
N LEU A 246 22.47 -55.59 35.50
CA LEU A 246 21.71 -56.64 36.14
C LEU A 246 21.54 -57.87 35.25
N MET A 247 21.32 -57.68 33.95
CA MET A 247 21.26 -58.76 32.98
C MET A 247 22.57 -59.52 32.90
N HIS A 248 23.67 -58.84 32.83
CA HIS A 248 25.02 -59.46 32.87
C HIS A 248 25.27 -60.24 34.15
N ALA A 249 24.90 -59.68 35.29
CA ALA A 249 25.02 -60.39 36.57
C ALA A 249 24.10 -61.61 36.64
N ALA A 250 22.88 -61.51 36.16
CA ALA A 250 21.92 -62.60 36.12
C ALA A 250 22.34 -63.73 35.17
N SER A 251 22.88 -63.38 34.01
CA SER A 251 23.35 -64.36 33.02
C SER A 251 24.52 -65.21 33.53
N GLY A 252 25.36 -64.64 34.42
CA GLY A 252 26.42 -65.38 35.09
C GLY A 252 25.92 -66.43 36.08
N VAL A 253 24.74 -66.26 36.62
CA VAL A 253 24.14 -67.17 37.62
C VAL A 253 23.13 -68.13 37.00
N PHE A 254 22.31 -67.66 36.03
CA PHE A 254 21.16 -68.41 35.47
C PHE A 254 21.36 -68.90 34.04
N GLY A 255 22.52 -68.60 33.42
CA GLY A 255 22.75 -68.86 32.00
C GLY A 255 22.25 -67.73 31.10
N GLN A 256 22.56 -67.82 29.79
CA GLN A 256 22.15 -66.79 28.84
C GLN A 256 20.66 -66.85 28.55
N PRO A 257 19.96 -65.71 28.45
CA PRO A 257 18.55 -65.67 28.05
C PRO A 257 18.38 -66.24 26.63
N GLY A 258 17.29 -66.94 26.39
CA GLY A 258 16.92 -67.37 25.04
C GLY A 258 16.62 -66.19 24.16
N SER A 259 16.84 -66.30 22.84
CA SER A 259 16.72 -65.19 21.85
C SER A 259 15.33 -64.55 21.77
N ASP A 260 14.32 -65.15 22.35
CA ASP A 260 12.91 -64.69 22.27
C ASP A 260 12.32 -64.27 23.62
N GLU A 261 13.10 -64.25 24.70
CA GLU A 261 12.61 -63.81 26.02
C GLU A 261 12.80 -62.30 26.19
N GLU A 262 11.72 -61.61 26.59
CA GLU A 262 11.82 -60.21 27.01
C GLU A 262 12.70 -60.09 28.25
N GLU A 263 13.66 -59.15 28.22
CA GLU A 263 14.68 -58.93 29.27
C GLU A 263 14.09 -58.84 30.68
N PHE A 264 12.93 -58.24 30.85
CA PHE A 264 12.24 -58.12 32.13
C PHE A 264 11.61 -59.45 32.58
N ALA A 265 11.13 -60.27 31.63
CA ALA A 265 10.56 -61.58 31.94
C ALA A 265 11.66 -62.54 32.45
N TYR A 266 12.86 -62.51 31.87
CA TYR A 266 14.03 -63.27 32.29
C TYR A 266 14.48 -62.87 33.69
N LEU A 267 14.61 -61.58 34.00
CA LEU A 267 14.99 -61.08 35.33
C LEU A 267 13.92 -61.47 36.39
N ALA A 268 12.65 -61.34 36.05
CA ALA A 268 11.54 -61.73 36.94
C ALA A 268 11.54 -63.24 37.26
N ALA A 269 11.84 -64.09 36.28
CA ALA A 269 11.97 -65.55 36.46
C ALA A 269 13.16 -65.88 37.37
N GLY A 270 14.32 -65.23 37.15
CA GLY A 270 15.51 -65.40 37.98
C GLY A 270 15.26 -65.02 39.44
N VAL A 271 14.66 -63.88 39.72
CA VAL A 271 14.30 -63.43 41.09
C VAL A 271 13.33 -64.41 41.76
N LYS A 272 12.34 -64.96 41.03
CA LYS A 272 11.42 -65.97 41.55
C LYS A 272 12.16 -67.27 41.91
N GLN A 273 13.12 -67.67 41.13
CA GLN A 273 13.92 -68.88 41.39
C GLN A 273 14.76 -68.72 42.65
N VAL A 274 15.47 -67.61 42.81
CA VAL A 274 16.26 -67.30 44.04
C VAL A 274 15.35 -67.28 45.27
N ALA A 275 14.16 -66.72 45.18
CA ALA A 275 13.20 -66.67 46.26
C ALA A 275 12.73 -68.10 46.67
N ARG A 276 12.51 -69.01 45.71
CA ARG A 276 12.16 -70.43 45.95
C ARG A 276 13.32 -71.18 46.62
N ASP A 277 14.54 -71.01 46.11
CA ASP A 277 15.72 -71.67 46.64
C ASP A 277 16.06 -71.20 48.05
N LYS A 278 15.82 -69.95 48.38
CA LYS A 278 15.94 -69.41 49.73
C LYS A 278 14.89 -70.01 50.67
N GLN A 279 13.60 -70.17 50.22
CA GLN A 279 12.58 -70.81 51.01
C GLN A 279 12.86 -72.31 51.27
N ALA A 280 13.39 -73.00 50.27
CA ALA A 280 13.81 -74.40 50.42
C ALA A 280 14.95 -74.57 51.42
N MET A 281 15.95 -73.63 51.44
CA MET A 281 17.03 -73.61 52.41
C MET A 281 16.60 -73.27 53.85
N GLN A 282 15.52 -72.51 54.00
CA GLN A 282 14.99 -72.15 55.34
C GLN A 282 14.07 -73.23 55.91
N SER A 283 13.64 -74.20 55.11
CA SER A 283 12.78 -75.35 55.54
C SER A 283 13.58 -76.61 55.84
N LEU A 284 14.88 -76.60 55.71
CA LEU A 284 15.83 -77.61 56.16
C LEU A 284 16.45 -77.24 57.54
#